data_92a246eeb990516e8d21d73aa053be22
#
_entry.id   92a246eeb990516e8d21d73aa053be22
#
_cell.length_a   1.000
_cell.length_b   1.000
_cell.length_c   1.000
_cell.angle_alpha   90.00
_cell.angle_beta   90.00
_cell.angle_gamma   90.00
#
_symmetry.space_group_name_H-M   'P 1'
#
loop_
_entity.id
_entity.type
_entity.pdbx_description
1 polymer ?
#
loop_
_entity_poly.entity_id
_entity_poly.type
_entity_poly.pdbx_seq_one_letter_code
_entity_poly.pdbx_strand_id
1 'polypeptide(L)'
;MINRRTLLTGGLALGLAACSSAPAPVPGPPRIVLPPRPKATPGLVDDPALLGLNAVIDIHHANTVRSFGAARDESGILAVIHKASEGDWIDPAHDQRRAMAQSAGLLWGSYHFGTRQHPGATQARIFLNAANPDPDTLMVLDLELNERAPGNSMEIGAAEDFVREVLDVTGRLPMLYVHPVWADGESQRGRSLGDAIQTGSLLAACDLWLADYRFEPELPRAWALRGWKMWQYAGDDPNGGGPFRDQSRLVKGIDRCDRSVFAGGRNDLLRYWTAVGRTGAS
;
A
#
# COMPACT_ATOMS: atom_id res chain seq x y z
N MET A 1 54.98 -28.59 64.02
CA MET A 1 55.10 -30.04 63.72
C MET A 1 54.69 -30.32 62.28
N ILE A 2 55.62 -30.91 61.54
CA ILE A 2 55.46 -31.75 60.32
C ILE A 2 54.87 -31.05 59.07
N ASN A 3 55.69 -30.54 58.21
CA ASN A 3 56.42 -30.95 57.02
C ASN A 3 55.77 -32.02 56.14
N ARG A 4 55.52 -31.65 54.82
CA ARG A 4 55.65 -32.50 53.61
C ARG A 4 55.46 -31.66 52.37
N ARG A 5 56.49 -31.28 51.75
CA ARG A 5 57.18 -31.78 50.49
C ARG A 5 56.30 -31.87 49.27
N THR A 6 56.55 -30.92 48.38
CA THR A 6 56.85 -30.89 46.96
C THR A 6 56.65 -32.18 46.14
N LEU A 7 55.97 -32.09 45.03
CA LEU A 7 56.29 -32.76 43.78
C LEU A 7 55.83 -31.92 42.58
N LEU A 8 56.79 -31.42 41.82
CA LEU A 8 56.63 -30.88 40.47
C LEU A 8 56.41 -32.05 39.51
N THR A 9 55.33 -31.99 38.72
CA THR A 9 55.22 -32.70 37.44
C THR A 9 54.86 -31.71 36.35
N GLY A 10 55.86 -31.47 35.46
CA GLY A 10 55.67 -30.67 34.27
C GLY A 10 54.80 -31.45 33.28
N GLY A 11 53.75 -30.83 32.83
CA GLY A 11 52.95 -31.28 31.70
C GLY A 11 53.10 -30.31 30.57
N LEU A 12 53.73 -30.72 29.50
CA LEU A 12 53.79 -30.01 28.23
C LEU A 12 52.39 -30.04 27.60
N ALA A 13 51.70 -28.92 27.61
CA ALA A 13 50.45 -28.77 26.84
C ALA A 13 50.79 -28.29 25.43
N LEU A 14 50.75 -29.20 24.45
CA LEU A 14 50.72 -28.86 23.04
C LEU A 14 49.40 -28.16 22.72
N GLY A 15 49.44 -26.85 22.52
CA GLY A 15 48.30 -26.08 22.02
C GLY A 15 48.08 -26.37 20.54
N LEU A 16 47.07 -27.13 20.20
CA LEU A 16 46.50 -27.18 18.85
C LEU A 16 45.71 -25.89 18.60
N ALA A 17 46.29 -24.94 17.87
CA ALA A 17 45.59 -23.80 17.34
C ALA A 17 44.66 -24.29 16.22
N ALA A 18 43.39 -24.49 16.55
CA ALA A 18 42.35 -24.69 15.56
C ALA A 18 42.08 -23.34 14.86
N CYS A 19 42.63 -23.17 13.64
CA CYS A 19 42.19 -22.09 12.76
C CYS A 19 40.76 -22.34 12.33
N SER A 20 39.81 -21.74 13.04
CA SER A 20 38.40 -21.64 12.60
C SER A 20 38.37 -20.63 11.46
N SER A 21 38.45 -21.10 10.22
CA SER A 21 38.08 -20.28 9.06
C SER A 21 36.56 -20.11 9.04
N ALA A 22 36.10 -18.90 9.29
CA ALA A 22 34.69 -18.56 9.07
C ALA A 22 34.33 -18.87 7.62
N PRO A 23 33.15 -19.48 7.36
CA PRO A 23 32.74 -19.74 5.99
C PRO A 23 32.59 -18.41 5.25
N ALA A 24 33.02 -18.39 3.99
CA ALA A 24 32.88 -17.22 3.12
C ALA A 24 31.39 -16.82 3.03
N PRO A 25 31.05 -15.51 3.01
CA PRO A 25 29.69 -15.08 2.86
C PRO A 25 29.11 -15.65 1.57
N VAL A 26 27.96 -16.29 1.69
CA VAL A 26 27.21 -16.81 0.54
C VAL A 26 26.86 -15.59 -0.36
N PRO A 27 27.19 -15.62 -1.66
CA PRO A 27 26.79 -14.55 -2.57
C PRO A 27 25.26 -14.39 -2.49
N GLY A 28 24.80 -13.18 -2.19
CA GLY A 28 23.38 -12.85 -2.26
C GLY A 28 22.84 -13.11 -3.67
N PRO A 29 21.52 -13.32 -3.81
CA PRO A 29 20.93 -13.50 -5.13
C PRO A 29 21.29 -12.33 -6.05
N PRO A 30 21.47 -12.58 -7.36
CA PRO A 30 21.88 -11.54 -8.30
C PRO A 30 20.85 -10.41 -8.27
N ARG A 31 21.34 -9.18 -8.08
CA ARG A 31 20.51 -7.99 -8.10
C ARG A 31 19.88 -7.86 -9.49
N ILE A 32 18.57 -8.05 -9.57
CA ILE A 32 17.84 -7.87 -10.82
C ILE A 32 17.86 -6.37 -11.15
N VAL A 33 18.56 -6.00 -12.21
CA VAL A 33 18.50 -4.64 -12.74
C VAL A 33 17.21 -4.51 -13.51
N LEU A 34 16.24 -3.82 -12.94
CA LEU A 34 14.97 -3.56 -13.60
C LEU A 34 15.21 -2.66 -14.83
N PRO A 35 14.45 -2.87 -15.93
CA PRO A 35 14.54 -1.99 -17.09
C PRO A 35 14.15 -0.56 -16.69
N PRO A 36 14.65 0.47 -17.40
CA PRO A 36 14.22 1.84 -17.18
C PRO A 36 12.70 1.94 -17.37
N ARG A 37 12.07 2.84 -16.60
CA ARG A 37 10.63 3.10 -16.74
C ARG A 37 10.29 3.41 -18.20
N PRO A 38 9.20 2.86 -18.74
CA PRO A 38 8.69 3.31 -20.01
C PRO A 38 8.41 4.81 -19.88
N LYS A 39 9.01 5.62 -20.76
CA LYS A 39 8.63 7.04 -20.85
C LYS A 39 7.22 7.09 -21.41
N ALA A 40 6.30 7.75 -20.71
CA ALA A 40 5.00 8.07 -21.24
C ALA A 40 5.18 8.85 -22.57
N THR A 41 4.38 8.54 -23.57
CA THR A 41 4.36 9.31 -24.81
C THR A 41 3.90 10.73 -24.46
N PRO A 42 4.60 11.79 -24.88
CA PRO A 42 4.23 13.14 -24.50
C PRO A 42 2.87 13.52 -25.11
N GLY A 43 1.87 13.58 -24.29
CA GLY A 43 0.56 14.14 -24.56
C GLY A 43 -0.03 14.50 -23.19
N LEU A 44 -0.22 15.80 -22.95
CA LEU A 44 -0.82 16.25 -21.69
C LEU A 44 -2.26 15.69 -21.60
N VAL A 45 -2.57 14.98 -20.52
CA VAL A 45 -3.94 14.61 -20.19
C VAL A 45 -4.59 15.81 -19.50
N ASP A 46 -5.43 16.54 -20.25
CA ASP A 46 -6.14 17.71 -19.71
C ASP A 46 -7.30 17.35 -18.79
N ASP A 47 -7.82 16.12 -18.91
CA ASP A 47 -8.90 15.59 -18.10
C ASP A 47 -8.60 14.12 -17.72
N PRO A 48 -8.47 13.80 -16.42
CA PRO A 48 -8.28 12.43 -15.96
C PRO A 48 -9.35 11.45 -16.41
N ALA A 49 -10.58 11.91 -16.65
CA ALA A 49 -11.69 11.10 -17.17
C ALA A 49 -11.45 10.53 -18.57
N LEU A 50 -10.48 11.04 -19.33
CA LEU A 50 -10.07 10.47 -20.60
C LEU A 50 -9.37 9.11 -20.46
N LEU A 51 -8.79 8.82 -19.28
CA LEU A 51 -8.10 7.58 -19.01
C LEU A 51 -8.97 6.51 -18.32
N GLY A 52 -10.21 6.84 -17.96
CA GLY A 52 -11.13 5.91 -17.35
C GLY A 52 -12.29 6.57 -16.62
N LEU A 53 -12.92 5.84 -15.69
CA LEU A 53 -14.09 6.29 -14.96
C LEU A 53 -13.70 7.12 -13.73
N ASN A 54 -13.95 8.44 -13.76
CA ASN A 54 -13.70 9.36 -12.65
C ASN A 54 -14.83 9.31 -11.62
N ALA A 55 -14.92 8.24 -10.83
CA ALA A 55 -16.06 7.98 -9.95
C ALA A 55 -15.66 7.36 -8.59
N VAL A 56 -14.39 7.39 -8.24
CA VAL A 56 -13.88 6.85 -6.96
C VAL A 56 -13.25 7.96 -6.15
N ILE A 57 -13.55 7.99 -4.86
CA ILE A 57 -12.93 8.89 -3.88
C ILE A 57 -12.35 8.09 -2.73
N ASP A 58 -11.36 8.66 -2.07
CA ASP A 58 -10.91 8.15 -0.79
C ASP A 58 -10.85 9.26 0.27
N ILE A 59 -11.05 8.84 1.51
CA ILE A 59 -11.24 9.71 2.66
C ILE A 59 -10.77 9.05 3.96
N HIS A 60 -10.62 9.87 4.99
CA HIS A 60 -10.37 9.46 6.37
C HIS A 60 -11.14 10.35 7.35
N HIS A 61 -11.02 10.12 8.65
CA HIS A 61 -11.80 10.83 9.69
C HIS A 61 -11.76 12.36 9.60
N ALA A 62 -10.66 12.94 9.12
CA ALA A 62 -10.53 14.41 9.05
C ALA A 62 -11.31 15.04 7.88
N ASN A 63 -11.72 14.27 6.87
CA ASN A 63 -12.55 14.80 5.80
C ASN A 63 -13.95 15.10 6.31
N THR A 64 -14.54 16.21 5.89
CA THR A 64 -15.92 16.54 6.24
C THR A 64 -16.88 15.93 5.23
N VAL A 65 -17.71 14.99 5.69
CA VAL A 65 -18.75 14.35 4.88
C VAL A 65 -20.13 14.80 5.36
N ARG A 66 -20.88 15.48 4.50
CA ARG A 66 -22.26 15.93 4.76
C ARG A 66 -23.28 15.01 4.11
N SER A 67 -23.00 14.49 2.89
CA SER A 67 -23.94 13.65 2.15
C SER A 67 -23.26 12.79 1.10
N PHE A 68 -23.27 11.48 1.27
CA PHE A 68 -22.87 10.54 0.22
C PHE A 68 -23.92 10.44 -0.90
N GLY A 69 -25.20 10.70 -0.58
CA GLY A 69 -26.24 10.79 -1.61
C GLY A 69 -25.97 11.90 -2.61
N ALA A 70 -25.58 13.10 -2.15
CA ALA A 70 -25.20 14.19 -3.04
C ALA A 70 -23.91 13.86 -3.83
N ALA A 71 -22.95 13.19 -3.24
CA ALA A 71 -21.75 12.73 -3.94
C ALA A 71 -22.08 11.79 -5.11
N ARG A 72 -23.01 10.86 -4.89
CA ARG A 72 -23.50 9.94 -5.93
C ARG A 72 -24.31 10.67 -7.00
N ASP A 73 -25.35 11.42 -6.60
CA ASP A 73 -26.38 11.90 -7.51
C ASP A 73 -25.95 13.15 -8.29
N GLU A 74 -25.13 14.01 -7.67
CA GLU A 74 -24.71 15.28 -8.26
C GLU A 74 -23.27 15.28 -8.77
N SER A 75 -22.41 14.37 -8.28
CA SER A 75 -21.01 14.28 -8.69
C SER A 75 -20.62 12.96 -9.35
N GLY A 76 -21.56 12.02 -9.50
CA GLY A 76 -21.33 10.76 -10.20
C GLY A 76 -20.40 9.79 -9.46
N ILE A 77 -20.18 9.97 -8.16
CA ILE A 77 -19.37 9.06 -7.35
C ILE A 77 -20.07 7.71 -7.23
N LEU A 78 -19.33 6.64 -7.43
CA LEU A 78 -19.83 5.27 -7.35
C LEU A 78 -19.18 4.46 -6.22
N ALA A 79 -17.96 4.82 -5.82
CA ALA A 79 -17.22 4.11 -4.80
C ALA A 79 -16.51 5.06 -3.83
N VAL A 80 -16.44 4.64 -2.58
CA VAL A 80 -15.70 5.32 -1.50
C VAL A 80 -14.75 4.31 -0.87
N ILE A 81 -13.48 4.68 -0.73
CA ILE A 81 -12.47 3.93 0.02
C ILE A 81 -12.14 4.75 1.25
N HIS A 82 -12.25 4.17 2.44
CA HIS A 82 -12.08 4.89 3.71
C HIS A 82 -10.95 4.28 4.54
N LYS A 83 -10.14 5.12 5.20
CA LYS A 83 -9.17 4.62 6.20
C LYS A 83 -9.91 3.78 7.25
N ALA A 84 -9.47 2.55 7.45
CA ALA A 84 -9.92 1.72 8.56
C ALA A 84 -8.92 1.78 9.72
N SER A 85 -7.62 1.79 9.38
CA SER A 85 -6.56 1.79 10.40
C SER A 85 -5.24 2.35 9.87
N GLU A 86 -4.34 2.67 10.81
CA GLU A 86 -2.97 3.11 10.56
C GLU A 86 -2.09 2.56 11.68
N GLY A 87 -1.12 1.68 11.37
CA GLY A 87 -0.37 0.97 12.40
C GLY A 87 -1.30 0.20 13.34
N ASP A 88 -1.39 0.62 14.62
CA ASP A 88 -2.32 0.08 15.61
C ASP A 88 -3.54 0.98 15.90
N TRP A 89 -3.60 2.14 15.27
CA TRP A 89 -4.70 3.08 15.44
C TRP A 89 -5.86 2.75 14.49
N ILE A 90 -7.10 2.86 14.99
CA ILE A 90 -8.34 2.62 14.23
C ILE A 90 -9.02 3.96 13.95
N ASP A 91 -9.45 4.18 12.70
CA ASP A 91 -10.16 5.39 12.30
C ASP A 91 -11.57 5.41 12.91
N PRO A 92 -11.88 6.39 13.79
CA PRO A 92 -13.14 6.41 14.52
C PRO A 92 -14.37 6.71 13.65
N ALA A 93 -14.17 7.19 12.42
CA ALA A 93 -15.27 7.53 11.53
C ALA A 93 -15.64 6.38 10.56
N HIS A 94 -14.81 5.32 10.49
CA HIS A 94 -14.93 4.26 9.50
C HIS A 94 -16.30 3.60 9.47
N ASP A 95 -16.77 3.06 10.59
CA ASP A 95 -17.99 2.27 10.65
C ASP A 95 -19.24 3.11 10.37
N GLN A 96 -19.31 4.32 10.94
CA GLN A 96 -20.42 5.23 10.69
C GLN A 96 -20.49 5.60 9.21
N ARG A 97 -19.34 5.93 8.60
CA ARG A 97 -19.29 6.33 7.19
C ARG A 97 -19.54 5.17 6.24
N ARG A 98 -19.13 3.95 6.60
CA ARG A 98 -19.50 2.75 5.87
C ARG A 98 -21.02 2.61 5.78
N ALA A 99 -21.70 2.67 6.91
CA ALA A 99 -23.15 2.58 6.95
C ALA A 99 -23.83 3.69 6.12
N MET A 100 -23.32 4.92 6.20
CA MET A 100 -23.82 6.06 5.40
C MET A 100 -23.60 5.86 3.90
N ALA A 101 -22.44 5.40 3.48
CA ALA A 101 -22.10 5.17 2.07
C ALA A 101 -22.92 4.03 1.47
N GLN A 102 -23.05 2.91 2.19
CA GLN A 102 -23.87 1.76 1.78
C GLN A 102 -25.35 2.15 1.69
N SER A 103 -25.88 2.93 2.65
CA SER A 103 -27.25 3.47 2.60
C SER A 103 -27.48 4.39 1.41
N ALA A 104 -26.44 5.09 0.96
CA ALA A 104 -26.44 5.88 -0.26
C ALA A 104 -26.28 5.06 -1.54
N GLY A 105 -26.07 3.73 -1.46
CA GLY A 105 -25.87 2.85 -2.61
C GLY A 105 -24.49 2.97 -3.26
N LEU A 106 -23.47 3.42 -2.50
CA LEU A 106 -22.09 3.47 -2.94
C LEU A 106 -21.37 2.15 -2.65
N LEU A 107 -20.47 1.76 -3.53
CA LEU A 107 -19.50 0.71 -3.30
C LEU A 107 -18.55 1.13 -2.19
N TRP A 108 -18.12 0.16 -1.38
CA TRP A 108 -17.27 0.42 -0.22
C TRP A 108 -15.92 -0.28 -0.30
N GLY A 109 -14.87 0.46 0.05
CA GLY A 109 -13.54 -0.07 0.29
C GLY A 109 -12.97 0.43 1.61
N SER A 110 -12.00 -0.29 2.12
CA SER A 110 -11.27 0.06 3.34
C SER A 110 -9.78 0.00 3.10
N TYR A 111 -9.01 0.96 3.63
CA TYR A 111 -7.57 0.95 3.53
C TYR A 111 -6.88 0.96 4.89
N HIS A 112 -5.69 0.37 4.91
CA HIS A 112 -4.75 0.42 6.02
C HIS A 112 -3.53 1.24 5.62
N PHE A 113 -3.20 2.29 6.37
CA PHE A 113 -1.96 3.02 6.21
C PHE A 113 -0.82 2.28 6.91
N GLY A 114 0.12 1.79 6.13
CA GLY A 114 1.23 0.97 6.61
C GLY A 114 2.27 1.77 7.41
N THR A 115 2.66 1.26 8.57
CA THR A 115 3.69 1.88 9.43
C THR A 115 4.82 0.91 9.74
N ARG A 116 5.94 1.43 10.27
CA ARG A 116 7.10 0.63 10.68
C ARG A 116 7.00 0.08 12.11
N GLN A 117 6.16 0.67 12.95
CA GLN A 117 6.15 0.40 14.40
C GLN A 117 5.68 -1.02 14.76
N HIS A 118 4.92 -1.65 13.88
CA HIS A 118 4.35 -2.98 14.13
C HIS A 118 4.66 -3.94 12.98
N PRO A 119 4.82 -5.26 13.26
CA PRO A 119 4.96 -6.28 12.23
C PRO A 119 3.82 -6.24 11.22
N GLY A 120 4.10 -6.49 9.93
CA GLY A 120 3.10 -6.42 8.86
C GLY A 120 1.89 -7.32 9.10
N ALA A 121 2.09 -8.57 9.50
CA ALA A 121 1.00 -9.49 9.83
C ALA A 121 0.14 -9.02 11.01
N THR A 122 0.73 -8.34 12.01
CA THR A 122 -0.04 -7.74 13.11
C THR A 122 -0.91 -6.60 12.60
N GLN A 123 -0.36 -5.71 11.77
CA GLN A 123 -1.12 -4.62 11.16
C GLN A 123 -2.26 -5.16 10.28
N ALA A 124 -2.04 -6.24 9.53
CA ALA A 124 -3.09 -6.90 8.74
C ALA A 124 -4.26 -7.39 9.60
N ARG A 125 -3.99 -8.01 10.76
CA ARG A 125 -5.05 -8.45 11.68
C ARG A 125 -5.82 -7.27 12.28
N ILE A 126 -5.12 -6.18 12.64
CA ILE A 126 -5.75 -4.94 13.11
C ILE A 126 -6.65 -4.36 12.01
N PHE A 127 -6.15 -4.30 10.78
CA PHE A 127 -6.91 -3.86 9.61
C PHE A 127 -8.16 -4.72 9.38
N LEU A 128 -8.02 -6.04 9.34
CA LEU A 128 -9.14 -6.95 9.12
C LEU A 128 -10.21 -6.84 10.20
N ASN A 129 -9.79 -6.67 11.46
CA ASN A 129 -10.73 -6.43 12.56
C ASN A 129 -11.45 -5.08 12.43
N ALA A 130 -10.73 -4.02 12.07
CA ALA A 130 -11.31 -2.68 11.91
C ALA A 130 -12.19 -2.58 10.66
N ALA A 131 -11.73 -3.10 9.54
CA ALA A 131 -12.46 -3.07 8.28
C ALA A 131 -13.66 -4.02 8.26
N ASN A 132 -13.59 -5.12 9.02
CA ASN A 132 -14.60 -6.20 9.03
C ASN A 132 -15.16 -6.45 7.62
N PRO A 133 -14.30 -6.88 6.65
CA PRO A 133 -14.65 -6.89 5.24
C PRO A 133 -15.67 -7.98 4.93
N ASP A 134 -16.75 -7.61 4.26
CA ASP A 134 -17.63 -8.54 3.58
C ASP A 134 -17.06 -8.91 2.18
N PRO A 135 -17.68 -9.84 1.44
CA PRO A 135 -17.19 -10.24 0.11
C PRO A 135 -17.07 -9.07 -0.88
N ASP A 136 -17.89 -8.03 -0.75
CA ASP A 136 -17.91 -6.88 -1.65
C ASP A 136 -17.10 -5.68 -1.12
N THR A 137 -16.36 -5.85 -0.02
CA THR A 137 -15.46 -4.83 0.50
C THR A 137 -14.12 -4.89 -0.23
N LEU A 138 -13.72 -3.82 -0.91
CA LEU A 138 -12.37 -3.67 -1.44
C LEU A 138 -11.40 -3.44 -0.28
N MET A 139 -10.37 -4.27 -0.17
CA MET A 139 -9.30 -4.14 0.82
C MET A 139 -8.08 -3.50 0.17
N VAL A 140 -7.43 -2.56 0.86
CA VAL A 140 -6.27 -1.84 0.34
C VAL A 140 -5.16 -1.77 1.39
N LEU A 141 -3.92 -2.04 0.98
CA LEU A 141 -2.72 -1.61 1.69
C LEU A 141 -2.24 -0.29 1.08
N ASP A 142 -2.21 0.74 1.88
CA ASP A 142 -1.62 2.04 1.57
C ASP A 142 -0.14 1.99 1.99
N LEU A 143 0.74 1.89 0.97
CA LEU A 143 2.18 1.72 1.11
C LEU A 143 2.91 2.94 0.57
N GLU A 144 3.05 3.96 1.41
CA GLU A 144 3.69 5.20 1.03
C GLU A 144 4.64 5.76 2.10
N LEU A 145 5.33 6.83 1.77
CA LEU A 145 6.10 7.60 2.73
C LEU A 145 5.16 8.23 3.76
N ASN A 146 5.37 7.94 5.03
CA ASN A 146 4.72 8.69 6.10
C ASN A 146 5.30 10.11 6.17
N GLU A 147 4.66 11.06 5.55
CA GLU A 147 5.16 12.43 5.45
C GLU A 147 5.29 13.15 6.80
N ARG A 148 4.44 12.80 7.78
CA ARG A 148 4.48 13.37 9.14
C ARG A 148 5.59 12.76 9.98
N ALA A 149 5.90 11.49 9.75
CA ALA A 149 6.93 10.74 10.47
C ALA A 149 7.70 9.81 9.50
N PRO A 150 8.61 10.33 8.65
CA PRO A 150 9.27 9.55 7.62
C PRO A 150 10.01 8.30 8.12
N GLY A 151 10.49 8.33 9.38
CA GLY A 151 11.08 7.17 10.05
C GLY A 151 10.10 6.05 10.40
N ASN A 152 8.80 6.31 10.31
CA ASN A 152 7.72 5.36 10.56
C ASN A 152 7.04 4.85 9.28
N SER A 153 7.65 5.01 8.12
CA SER A 153 7.14 4.43 6.87
C SER A 153 7.36 2.92 6.86
N MET A 154 6.36 2.18 6.37
CA MET A 154 6.44 0.73 6.23
C MET A 154 7.52 0.33 5.23
N GLU A 155 8.25 -0.73 5.54
CA GLU A 155 9.26 -1.32 4.66
C GLU A 155 8.69 -2.50 3.87
N ILE A 156 9.36 -2.87 2.78
CA ILE A 156 8.89 -3.89 1.82
C ILE A 156 8.59 -5.24 2.49
N GLY A 157 9.44 -5.73 3.42
CA GLY A 157 9.21 -7.00 4.11
C GLY A 157 7.94 -6.99 4.97
N ALA A 158 7.67 -5.88 5.67
CA ALA A 158 6.43 -5.73 6.45
C ALA A 158 5.20 -5.63 5.54
N ALA A 159 5.33 -4.99 4.36
CA ALA A 159 4.26 -4.95 3.37
C ALA A 159 3.94 -6.34 2.80
N GLU A 160 4.95 -7.16 2.51
CA GLU A 160 4.76 -8.54 2.07
C GLU A 160 4.09 -9.41 3.13
N ASP A 161 4.50 -9.26 4.40
CA ASP A 161 3.87 -9.96 5.53
C ASP A 161 2.40 -9.53 5.71
N PHE A 162 2.10 -8.24 5.52
CA PHE A 162 0.73 -7.73 5.57
C PHE A 162 -0.13 -8.37 4.47
N VAL A 163 0.33 -8.34 3.22
CA VAL A 163 -0.42 -8.90 2.08
C VAL A 163 -0.61 -10.40 2.23
N ARG A 164 0.41 -11.12 2.72
CA ARG A 164 0.34 -12.57 2.99
C ARG A 164 -0.73 -12.88 4.03
N GLU A 165 -0.72 -12.16 5.15
CA GLU A 165 -1.72 -12.38 6.21
C GLU A 165 -3.15 -12.08 5.73
N VAL A 166 -3.35 -10.99 4.95
CA VAL A 166 -4.66 -10.70 4.34
C VAL A 166 -5.10 -11.83 3.42
N LEU A 167 -4.19 -12.32 2.56
CA LEU A 167 -4.47 -13.42 1.65
C LEU A 167 -4.80 -14.72 2.41
N ASP A 168 -4.02 -15.06 3.43
CA ASP A 168 -4.19 -16.29 4.22
C ASP A 168 -5.52 -16.29 4.98
N VAL A 169 -5.94 -15.14 5.51
CA VAL A 169 -7.20 -15.01 6.28
C VAL A 169 -8.43 -14.92 5.37
N THR A 170 -8.33 -14.21 4.24
CA THR A 170 -9.51 -13.88 3.42
C THR A 170 -9.60 -14.65 2.11
N GLY A 171 -8.51 -15.30 1.68
CA GLY A 171 -8.38 -15.90 0.34
C GLY A 171 -8.27 -14.86 -0.77
N ARG A 172 -8.11 -13.56 -0.47
CA ARG A 172 -8.11 -12.47 -1.42
C ARG A 172 -6.86 -11.59 -1.27
N LEU A 173 -6.25 -11.20 -2.38
CA LEU A 173 -5.21 -10.17 -2.37
C LEU A 173 -5.85 -8.79 -2.12
N PRO A 174 -5.27 -7.95 -1.27
CA PRO A 174 -5.64 -6.54 -1.23
C PRO A 174 -5.16 -5.82 -2.49
N MET A 175 -5.75 -4.69 -2.82
CA MET A 175 -5.18 -3.73 -3.75
C MET A 175 -3.98 -3.05 -3.07
N LEU A 176 -2.95 -2.68 -3.83
CA LEU A 176 -1.79 -1.97 -3.33
C LEU A 176 -1.81 -0.52 -3.82
N TYR A 177 -1.97 0.43 -2.90
CA TYR A 177 -1.77 1.85 -3.17
C TYR A 177 -0.31 2.18 -2.97
N VAL A 178 0.35 2.76 -3.98
CA VAL A 178 1.76 3.11 -3.92
C VAL A 178 2.14 4.17 -4.95
N HIS A 179 3.06 5.07 -4.58
CA HIS A 179 3.68 6.02 -5.51
C HIS A 179 4.79 5.35 -6.34
N PRO A 180 4.95 5.68 -7.65
CA PRO A 180 5.93 5.03 -8.53
C PRO A 180 7.37 5.04 -7.99
N VAL A 181 7.82 6.21 -7.51
CA VAL A 181 9.17 6.37 -6.94
C VAL A 181 9.37 5.47 -5.72
N TRP A 182 8.34 5.36 -4.85
CA TRP A 182 8.39 4.52 -3.66
C TRP A 182 8.40 3.04 -4.02
N ALA A 183 7.55 2.62 -4.95
CA ALA A 183 7.48 1.24 -5.44
C ALA A 183 8.79 0.78 -6.11
N ASP A 184 9.48 1.68 -6.78
CA ASP A 184 10.77 1.41 -7.44
C ASP A 184 11.97 1.49 -6.48
N GLY A 185 11.73 1.64 -5.16
CA GLY A 185 12.76 1.66 -4.12
C GLY A 185 13.59 2.94 -4.10
N GLU A 186 13.16 3.98 -4.81
CA GLU A 186 13.85 5.26 -4.85
C GLU A 186 13.59 6.06 -3.56
N SER A 187 14.53 6.92 -3.22
CA SER A 187 14.44 7.71 -1.99
C SER A 187 13.50 8.89 -2.12
N GLN A 188 12.61 9.04 -1.15
CA GLN A 188 11.81 10.23 -0.91
C GLN A 188 12.13 10.77 0.48
N ARG A 189 12.51 12.05 0.59
CA ARG A 189 12.89 12.69 1.87
C ARG A 189 13.90 11.87 2.69
N GLY A 190 14.86 11.22 2.03
CA GLY A 190 15.90 10.40 2.67
C GLY A 190 15.43 9.05 3.21
N ARG A 191 14.24 8.60 2.81
CA ARG A 191 13.67 7.29 3.11
C ARG A 191 13.30 6.57 1.82
N SER A 192 13.28 5.24 1.86
CA SER A 192 12.81 4.40 0.78
C SER A 192 12.08 3.20 1.34
N LEU A 193 11.44 2.44 0.48
CA LEU A 193 10.78 1.18 0.83
C LEU A 193 11.77 0.10 1.32
N GLY A 194 13.07 0.35 1.15
CA GLY A 194 14.17 -0.58 1.41
C GLY A 194 14.71 -1.14 0.11
N ASP A 195 13.88 -1.79 -0.68
CA ASP A 195 14.20 -2.28 -2.03
C ASP A 195 13.04 -1.99 -2.99
N ALA A 196 13.25 -2.15 -4.29
CA ALA A 196 12.18 -2.05 -5.29
C ALA A 196 11.23 -3.25 -5.21
N ILE A 197 9.94 -3.02 -5.42
CA ILE A 197 8.98 -4.11 -5.62
C ILE A 197 9.37 -4.86 -6.90
N GLN A 198 9.61 -6.16 -6.77
CA GLN A 198 10.06 -7.00 -7.89
C GLN A 198 8.87 -7.52 -8.68
N THR A 199 9.00 -7.55 -10.01
CA THR A 199 8.05 -8.25 -10.88
C THR A 199 7.94 -9.72 -10.45
N GLY A 200 6.71 -10.20 -10.25
CA GLY A 200 6.46 -11.57 -9.78
C GLY A 200 6.49 -11.74 -8.26
N SER A 201 6.77 -10.68 -7.48
CA SER A 201 6.59 -10.72 -6.02
C SER A 201 5.11 -10.74 -5.63
N LEU A 202 4.83 -11.06 -4.36
CA LEU A 202 3.47 -11.03 -3.82
C LEU A 202 2.85 -9.64 -3.90
N LEU A 203 3.64 -8.58 -3.66
CA LEU A 203 3.18 -7.20 -3.81
C LEU A 203 2.82 -6.87 -5.26
N ALA A 204 3.64 -7.31 -6.24
CA ALA A 204 3.35 -7.11 -7.66
C ALA A 204 2.16 -7.96 -8.16
N ALA A 205 1.74 -8.99 -7.43
CA ALA A 205 0.53 -9.76 -7.72
C ALA A 205 -0.75 -8.98 -7.37
N CYS A 206 -0.67 -8.02 -6.44
CA CYS A 206 -1.77 -7.12 -6.12
C CYS A 206 -2.12 -6.22 -7.32
N ASP A 207 -3.40 -5.88 -7.47
CA ASP A 207 -3.80 -4.83 -8.39
C ASP A 207 -3.28 -3.48 -7.91
N LEU A 208 -2.79 -2.65 -8.83
CA LEU A 208 -2.19 -1.37 -8.52
C LEU A 208 -3.24 -0.26 -8.40
N TRP A 209 -3.26 0.42 -7.27
CA TRP A 209 -3.81 1.76 -7.14
C TRP A 209 -2.66 2.76 -7.13
N LEU A 210 -2.46 3.39 -8.28
CA LEU A 210 -1.34 4.27 -8.54
C LEU A 210 -1.55 5.63 -7.88
N ALA A 211 -0.66 6.05 -7.00
CA ALA A 211 -0.60 7.41 -6.46
C ALA A 211 0.32 8.25 -7.33
N ASP A 212 -0.22 9.08 -8.20
CA ASP A 212 0.60 9.92 -9.07
C ASP A 212 -0.13 11.19 -9.48
N TYR A 213 0.29 12.34 -8.93
CA TYR A 213 -0.35 13.64 -9.13
C TYR A 213 0.23 14.42 -10.30
N ARG A 214 0.59 13.74 -11.38
CA ARG A 214 1.04 14.35 -12.64
C ARG A 214 -0.08 14.38 -13.67
N PHE A 215 0.11 15.12 -14.77
CA PHE A 215 -0.83 15.09 -15.90
C PHE A 215 -0.95 13.70 -16.53
N GLU A 216 0.14 12.97 -16.57
CA GLU A 216 0.18 11.60 -17.08
C GLU A 216 0.73 10.67 -15.99
N PRO A 217 0.00 9.60 -15.64
CA PRO A 217 0.45 8.66 -14.63
C PRO A 217 1.64 7.82 -15.14
N GLU A 218 2.67 7.68 -14.32
CA GLU A 218 3.84 6.85 -14.62
C GLU A 218 3.80 5.55 -13.84
N LEU A 219 3.88 4.42 -14.55
CA LEU A 219 3.81 3.11 -13.94
C LEU A 219 5.11 2.75 -13.20
N PRO A 220 5.03 2.19 -11.97
CA PRO A 220 6.16 1.50 -11.37
C PRO A 220 6.59 0.31 -12.24
N ARG A 221 7.87 -0.02 -12.22
CA ARG A 221 8.45 -1.08 -13.07
C ARG A 221 7.77 -2.43 -12.92
N ALA A 222 7.37 -2.78 -11.70
CA ALA A 222 6.72 -4.06 -11.40
C ALA A 222 5.36 -4.23 -12.11
N TRP A 223 4.68 -3.13 -12.46
CA TRP A 223 3.39 -3.14 -13.15
C TRP A 223 3.45 -2.68 -14.60
N ALA A 224 4.64 -2.51 -15.19
CA ALA A 224 4.81 -2.01 -16.55
C ALA A 224 3.99 -2.77 -17.61
N LEU A 225 3.77 -4.08 -17.44
CA LEU A 225 2.97 -4.92 -18.35
C LEU A 225 1.49 -5.05 -17.95
N ARG A 226 1.16 -4.86 -16.67
CA ARG A 226 -0.21 -5.05 -16.16
C ARG A 226 -1.02 -3.76 -16.12
N GLY A 227 -0.33 -2.63 -16.03
CA GLY A 227 -0.96 -1.32 -15.84
C GLY A 227 -1.50 -1.13 -14.42
N TRP A 228 -2.20 -0.04 -14.24
CA TRP A 228 -2.92 0.29 -13.02
C TRP A 228 -4.41 -0.10 -13.12
N LYS A 229 -5.01 -0.39 -11.98
CA LYS A 229 -6.46 -0.61 -11.86
C LYS A 229 -7.18 0.66 -11.42
N MET A 230 -6.54 1.43 -10.55
CA MET A 230 -6.96 2.79 -10.19
C MET A 230 -5.77 3.74 -10.22
N TRP A 231 -6.05 4.99 -10.52
CA TRP A 231 -5.09 6.09 -10.48
C TRP A 231 -5.65 7.23 -9.64
N GLN A 232 -5.03 7.50 -8.47
CA GLN A 232 -5.30 8.67 -7.68
C GLN A 232 -4.54 9.85 -8.28
N TYR A 233 -5.28 10.76 -8.91
CA TYR A 233 -4.75 11.84 -9.71
C TYR A 233 -4.79 13.20 -8.99
N ALA A 234 -5.58 13.32 -7.92
CA ALA A 234 -5.70 14.53 -7.12
C ALA A 234 -5.82 14.19 -5.64
N GLY A 235 -4.97 14.80 -4.83
CA GLY A 235 -4.98 14.70 -3.39
C GLY A 235 -5.77 15.81 -2.72
N ASP A 236 -6.17 15.61 -1.48
CA ASP A 236 -6.90 16.57 -0.67
C ASP A 236 -6.00 17.60 0.04
N ASP A 237 -4.67 17.45 -0.01
CA ASP A 237 -3.73 18.43 0.54
C ASP A 237 -3.87 19.79 -0.16
N PRO A 238 -4.17 20.86 0.60
CA PRO A 238 -4.27 22.22 0.06
C PRO A 238 -2.98 22.75 -0.56
N ASN A 239 -1.82 22.22 -0.16
CA ASN A 239 -0.51 22.63 -0.62
C ASN A 239 0.12 21.67 -1.64
N GLY A 240 -0.52 20.51 -1.84
CA GLY A 240 -0.09 19.44 -2.76
C GLY A 240 -1.19 19.07 -3.75
N GLY A 241 -1.26 17.77 -4.13
CA GLY A 241 -2.35 17.20 -4.94
C GLY A 241 -2.24 17.43 -6.44
N GLY A 242 -1.12 17.96 -6.92
CA GLY A 242 -0.79 18.07 -8.35
C GLY A 242 -1.63 19.05 -9.16
N PRO A 243 -1.58 18.94 -10.52
CA PRO A 243 -2.26 19.86 -11.43
C PRO A 243 -3.79 19.81 -11.35
N PHE A 244 -4.35 18.69 -10.90
CA PHE A 244 -5.80 18.49 -10.77
C PHE A 244 -6.33 18.72 -9.35
N ARG A 245 -5.53 19.25 -8.44
CA ARG A 245 -5.87 19.41 -7.01
C ARG A 245 -7.23 20.08 -6.74
N ASP A 246 -7.67 20.98 -7.61
CA ASP A 246 -8.94 21.67 -7.42
C ASP A 246 -10.15 20.71 -7.56
N GLN A 247 -9.99 19.58 -8.24
CA GLN A 247 -11.02 18.57 -8.37
C GLN A 247 -11.35 17.87 -7.04
N SER A 248 -10.42 17.90 -6.07
CA SER A 248 -10.67 17.38 -4.71
C SER A 248 -11.83 18.09 -3.98
N ARG A 249 -12.21 19.29 -4.41
CA ARG A 249 -13.28 20.11 -3.83
C ARG A 249 -14.59 20.06 -4.59
N LEU A 250 -14.66 19.32 -5.69
CA LEU A 250 -15.80 19.34 -6.59
C LEU A 250 -16.84 18.24 -6.30
N VAL A 251 -16.61 17.42 -5.25
CA VAL A 251 -17.57 16.39 -4.86
C VAL A 251 -18.65 16.97 -3.96
N LYS A 252 -19.88 16.99 -4.43
CA LYS A 252 -21.01 17.52 -3.66
C LYS A 252 -21.24 16.70 -2.39
N GLY A 253 -21.49 17.39 -1.29
CA GLY A 253 -21.68 16.76 0.01
C GLY A 253 -20.39 16.33 0.73
N ILE A 254 -19.21 16.56 0.13
CA ILE A 254 -17.89 16.34 0.74
C ILE A 254 -17.06 17.60 0.50
N ASP A 255 -16.42 18.13 1.56
CA ASP A 255 -15.68 19.39 1.43
C ASP A 255 -14.41 19.24 0.58
N ARG A 256 -13.69 18.16 0.84
CA ARG A 256 -12.46 17.80 0.13
C ARG A 256 -12.26 16.30 0.27
N CYS A 257 -11.77 15.65 -0.78
CA CYS A 257 -11.42 14.23 -0.80
C CYS A 257 -10.41 13.97 -1.91
N ASP A 258 -9.69 12.89 -1.79
CA ASP A 258 -8.84 12.40 -2.87
C ASP A 258 -9.70 11.84 -4.01
N ARG A 259 -9.19 11.97 -5.25
CA ARG A 259 -9.93 11.61 -6.46
C ARG A 259 -9.17 10.58 -7.26
N SER A 260 -9.90 9.54 -7.66
CA SER A 260 -9.33 8.45 -8.45
C SER A 260 -10.14 8.11 -9.69
N VAL A 261 -9.41 7.77 -10.75
CA VAL A 261 -9.96 7.19 -11.98
C VAL A 261 -9.81 5.68 -11.92
N PHE A 262 -10.87 4.95 -12.26
CA PHE A 262 -10.83 3.50 -12.43
C PHE A 262 -10.56 3.14 -13.91
N ALA A 263 -9.66 2.18 -14.18
CA ALA A 263 -9.32 1.70 -15.52
C ALA A 263 -10.48 0.89 -16.10
N GLY A 264 -11.37 1.55 -16.82
CA GLY A 264 -12.56 0.96 -17.44
C GLY A 264 -13.79 1.82 -17.27
N GLY A 265 -14.94 1.29 -17.69
CA GLY A 265 -16.23 1.96 -17.57
C GLY A 265 -17.00 1.56 -16.29
N ARG A 266 -18.24 2.10 -16.15
CA ARG A 266 -19.10 1.82 -15.00
C ARG A 266 -19.33 0.32 -14.76
N ASN A 267 -19.63 -0.43 -15.81
CA ASN A 267 -19.88 -1.86 -15.68
C ASN A 267 -18.61 -2.65 -15.30
N ASP A 268 -17.43 -2.16 -15.72
CA ASP A 268 -16.15 -2.76 -15.33
C ASP A 268 -15.87 -2.52 -13.86
N LEU A 269 -16.13 -1.33 -13.35
CA LEU A 269 -16.01 -1.01 -11.92
C LEU A 269 -16.94 -1.92 -11.08
N LEU A 270 -18.20 -2.04 -11.44
CA LEU A 270 -19.18 -2.87 -10.73
C LEU A 270 -18.74 -4.34 -10.70
N ARG A 271 -18.32 -4.89 -11.86
CA ARG A 271 -17.81 -6.26 -11.94
C ARG A 271 -16.55 -6.45 -11.11
N TYR A 272 -15.63 -5.50 -11.18
CA TYR A 272 -14.39 -5.56 -10.40
C TYR A 272 -14.68 -5.62 -8.91
N TRP A 273 -15.54 -4.74 -8.40
CA TRP A 273 -15.87 -4.68 -6.98
C TRP A 273 -16.55 -5.96 -6.48
N THR A 274 -17.46 -6.53 -7.27
CA THR A 274 -18.10 -7.81 -6.92
C THR A 274 -17.18 -9.02 -7.13
N ALA A 275 -16.17 -8.93 -7.99
CA ALA A 275 -15.23 -10.01 -8.26
C ALA A 275 -14.10 -10.11 -7.25
N VAL A 276 -13.71 -9.02 -6.57
CA VAL A 276 -12.68 -9.05 -5.51
C VAL A 276 -13.06 -9.99 -4.35
N GLY A 277 -14.34 -10.38 -4.25
CA GLY A 277 -14.81 -11.43 -3.34
C GLY A 277 -14.65 -12.87 -3.83
N ARG A 278 -14.26 -13.10 -5.10
CA ARG A 278 -14.35 -14.41 -5.76
C ARG A 278 -13.03 -14.99 -6.28
N THR A 279 -11.89 -14.35 -6.09
CA THR A 279 -10.61 -14.84 -6.60
C THR A 279 -10.06 -15.95 -5.71
N GLY A 280 -10.40 -17.18 -6.06
CA GLY A 280 -9.94 -18.40 -5.40
C GLY A 280 -10.35 -19.69 -6.12
N ALA A 281 -10.90 -19.61 -7.34
CA ALA A 281 -11.29 -20.79 -8.10
C ALA A 281 -11.04 -20.58 -9.60
N SER A 282 -9.83 -20.86 -10.04
CA SER A 282 -9.54 -21.34 -11.40
C SER A 282 -8.22 -22.10 -11.42
#